data_0c12bfa14c1d91208e6541676a38d115
#
_entry.id   0c12bfa14c1d91208e6541676a38d115
#
_cell.length_a   1.000
_cell.length_b   1.000
_cell.length_c   1.000
_cell.angle_alpha   90.00
_cell.angle_beta   90.00
_cell.angle_gamma   90.00
#
_symmetry.space_group_name_H-M   'P 1'
#
loop_
_entity.id
_entity.type
_entity.pdbx_description
1 polymer ?
#
loop_
_entity_poly.entity_id
_entity_poly.type
_entity_poly.pdbx_seq_one_letter_code
_entity_poly.pdbx_strand_id
1 'polypeptide(L)'
;MNIQHYVSKGRRTVIVSALLGLGTIFSSTSYAVDKLVLQTTWYAQAEQGGYYQALAQGIYKKYGLDVDIKIGGPQVNNMTLLLSKRADLIINYDLQVLKGIESNFPIKAVAAPFQFDPQGVLTHSDVKSLADLKGKTILVSTSGQASWWPWLKGKYKLNAAQARPYTFNMQPFLASKNVAQQAYATSEVFQAKKAEPSSNFFLFADAGYPAYGGILVTRNDVIQNKPDVVRRFVQASMEGWKNYLADPRLGNSLIKKENPNMKDDLLAFAVGQMRKLKLIDGGDAKTQGIGVMTDARWKATRDFMVNAGLLKAQTNWKTAYTTQFVKTAK
;
A
#
# COMPACT_ATOMS: atom_id res chain seq x y z
N MET A 1 -75.50 -81.58 -12.86
CA MET A 1 -76.13 -80.46 -12.12
C MET A 1 -75.12 -79.37 -12.02
N ASN A 2 -75.21 -78.39 -12.93
CA ASN A 2 -74.21 -77.31 -13.16
C ASN A 2 -74.53 -76.12 -12.30
N ILE A 3 -73.56 -75.59 -11.62
CA ILE A 3 -73.56 -74.22 -11.01
C ILE A 3 -72.42 -73.41 -11.61
N GLN A 4 -72.84 -72.41 -12.38
CA GLN A 4 -71.90 -71.42 -12.95
C GLN A 4 -71.51 -70.37 -11.90
N HIS A 5 -70.28 -70.14 -11.72
CA HIS A 5 -69.80 -69.00 -10.93
C HIS A 5 -69.46 -67.78 -11.85
N TYR A 6 -70.13 -66.69 -11.64
CA TYR A 6 -69.83 -65.39 -12.26
C TYR A 6 -68.65 -64.73 -11.54
N VAL A 7 -67.59 -64.41 -12.29
CA VAL A 7 -66.46 -63.61 -11.78
C VAL A 7 -66.56 -62.20 -12.30
N SER A 8 -66.81 -61.28 -11.37
CA SER A 8 -66.86 -59.84 -11.62
C SER A 8 -65.39 -59.29 -11.76
N LYS A 9 -65.10 -58.63 -12.91
CA LYS A 9 -63.83 -57.92 -13.14
C LYS A 9 -63.93 -56.52 -12.54
N GLY A 10 -63.31 -56.30 -11.38
CA GLY A 10 -63.08 -54.97 -10.82
C GLY A 10 -61.87 -54.28 -11.49
N ARG A 11 -62.12 -53.17 -12.16
CA ARG A 11 -61.08 -52.28 -12.68
C ARG A 11 -60.45 -51.53 -11.50
N ARG A 12 -59.19 -51.75 -11.23
CA ARG A 12 -58.38 -50.89 -10.33
C ARG A 12 -57.77 -49.76 -11.13
N THR A 13 -58.26 -48.56 -10.88
CA THR A 13 -57.64 -47.31 -11.40
C THR A 13 -56.44 -47.00 -10.53
N VAL A 14 -55.24 -47.06 -11.12
CA VAL A 14 -53.99 -46.62 -10.47
C VAL A 14 -53.81 -45.13 -10.75
N ILE A 15 -53.97 -44.29 -9.72
CA ILE A 15 -53.63 -42.86 -9.78
C ILE A 15 -52.16 -42.74 -9.54
N VAL A 16 -51.39 -42.44 -10.59
CA VAL A 16 -49.95 -42.08 -10.49
C VAL A 16 -49.88 -40.60 -10.18
N SER A 17 -49.67 -40.26 -8.92
CA SER A 17 -49.35 -38.88 -8.50
C SER A 17 -47.91 -38.55 -8.90
N ALA A 18 -47.71 -37.79 -9.95
CA ALA A 18 -46.41 -37.20 -10.34
C ALA A 18 -46.12 -36.00 -9.42
N LEU A 19 -45.27 -36.18 -8.39
CA LEU A 19 -44.65 -35.09 -7.64
C LEU A 19 -43.55 -34.44 -8.51
N LEU A 20 -43.90 -33.32 -9.16
CA LEU A 20 -42.90 -32.41 -9.74
C LEU A 20 -42.16 -31.69 -8.61
N GLY A 21 -41.02 -32.23 -8.19
CA GLY A 21 -40.07 -31.53 -7.33
C GLY A 21 -39.41 -30.39 -8.11
N LEU A 22 -39.83 -29.13 -7.90
CA LEU A 22 -39.06 -27.95 -8.30
C LEU A 22 -37.77 -27.92 -7.48
N GLY A 23 -36.73 -28.57 -7.99
CA GLY A 23 -35.38 -28.36 -7.52
C GLY A 23 -34.90 -26.97 -7.92
N THR A 24 -34.92 -26.01 -7.02
CA THR A 24 -34.23 -24.73 -7.20
C THR A 24 -32.72 -25.02 -7.29
N ILE A 25 -32.23 -25.05 -8.55
CA ILE A 25 -30.78 -25.10 -8.82
C ILE A 25 -30.24 -23.74 -8.39
N PHE A 26 -29.71 -23.66 -7.17
CA PHE A 26 -28.80 -22.57 -6.79
C PHE A 26 -27.54 -22.72 -7.64
N SER A 27 -27.53 -22.06 -8.80
CA SER A 27 -26.33 -21.85 -9.57
C SER A 27 -25.37 -21.01 -8.73
N SER A 28 -24.48 -21.67 -7.97
CA SER A 28 -23.33 -21.03 -7.40
C SER A 28 -22.50 -20.50 -8.58
N THR A 29 -22.60 -19.22 -8.87
CA THR A 29 -21.68 -18.55 -9.78
C THR A 29 -20.29 -18.66 -9.17
N SER A 30 -19.56 -19.68 -9.58
CA SER A 30 -18.12 -19.77 -9.33
C SER A 30 -17.48 -18.64 -10.12
N TYR A 31 -17.25 -17.50 -9.47
CA TYR A 31 -16.42 -16.45 -10.04
C TYR A 31 -15.01 -17.03 -10.22
N ALA A 32 -14.52 -16.99 -11.46
CA ALA A 32 -13.11 -17.28 -11.71
C ALA A 32 -12.28 -16.35 -10.82
N VAL A 33 -11.31 -16.93 -10.09
CA VAL A 33 -10.44 -16.17 -9.18
C VAL A 33 -9.51 -15.30 -10.03
N ASP A 34 -9.61 -13.97 -9.87
CA ASP A 34 -8.76 -13.02 -10.59
C ASP A 34 -7.36 -12.97 -9.98
N LYS A 35 -6.34 -13.22 -10.80
CA LYS A 35 -4.94 -13.10 -10.38
C LYS A 35 -4.47 -11.66 -10.51
N LEU A 36 -3.75 -11.19 -9.49
CA LEU A 36 -3.16 -9.85 -9.41
C LEU A 36 -1.76 -9.90 -8.82
N VAL A 37 -0.86 -9.11 -9.39
CA VAL A 37 0.48 -8.87 -8.85
C VAL A 37 0.52 -7.50 -8.21
N LEU A 38 0.77 -7.45 -6.88
CA LEU A 38 1.11 -6.24 -6.14
C LEU A 38 2.64 -6.16 -5.96
N GLN A 39 3.28 -5.14 -6.49
CA GLN A 39 4.69 -4.86 -6.23
C GLN A 39 4.84 -3.85 -5.09
N THR A 40 5.55 -4.22 -4.01
CA THR A 40 5.86 -3.30 -2.91
C THR A 40 7.06 -2.42 -3.24
N THR A 41 7.20 -1.29 -2.54
CA THR A 41 8.37 -0.40 -2.70
C THR A 41 9.60 -0.91 -1.98
N TRP A 42 9.42 -1.77 -0.99
CA TRP A 42 10.46 -2.16 -0.04
C TRP A 42 10.37 -3.63 0.32
N TYR A 43 11.34 -4.11 1.12
CA TYR A 43 11.30 -5.44 1.72
C TYR A 43 10.02 -5.62 2.54
N ALA A 44 9.63 -6.89 2.77
CA ALA A 44 8.51 -7.19 3.64
C ALA A 44 8.77 -6.67 5.05
N GLN A 45 7.91 -5.76 5.50
CA GLN A 45 7.98 -5.14 6.82
C GLN A 45 6.59 -4.55 7.20
N ALA A 46 6.48 -3.97 8.39
CA ALA A 46 5.20 -3.51 8.94
C ALA A 46 4.48 -2.48 8.05
N GLU A 47 5.19 -1.67 7.27
CA GLU A 47 4.64 -0.68 6.34
C GLU A 47 3.93 -1.30 5.13
N GLN A 48 4.01 -2.61 4.94
CA GLN A 48 3.21 -3.40 4.00
C GLN A 48 2.21 -4.31 4.73
N GLY A 49 2.12 -4.17 6.06
CA GLY A 49 1.40 -5.09 6.95
C GLY A 49 -0.06 -5.34 6.60
N GLY A 50 -0.79 -4.31 6.16
CA GLY A 50 -2.20 -4.48 5.77
C GLY A 50 -2.39 -5.41 4.58
N TYR A 51 -1.47 -5.41 3.63
CA TYR A 51 -1.53 -6.31 2.47
C TYR A 51 -1.21 -7.76 2.87
N TYR A 52 -0.18 -7.95 3.70
CA TYR A 52 0.15 -9.26 4.26
C TYR A 52 -0.95 -9.78 5.20
N GLN A 53 -1.62 -8.90 5.94
CA GLN A 53 -2.77 -9.26 6.78
C GLN A 53 -3.95 -9.73 5.93
N ALA A 54 -4.27 -9.00 4.85
CA ALA A 54 -5.32 -9.40 3.92
C ALA A 54 -5.04 -10.77 3.27
N LEU A 55 -3.77 -11.03 2.93
CA LEU A 55 -3.35 -12.32 2.39
C LEU A 55 -3.47 -13.42 3.44
N ALA A 56 -2.92 -13.21 4.65
CA ALA A 56 -2.88 -14.20 5.74
C ALA A 56 -4.27 -14.58 6.25
N GLN A 57 -5.19 -13.62 6.31
CA GLN A 57 -6.57 -13.84 6.73
C GLN A 57 -7.47 -14.37 5.60
N GLY A 58 -6.94 -14.58 4.39
CA GLY A 58 -7.75 -15.01 3.25
C GLY A 58 -8.75 -13.95 2.76
N ILE A 59 -8.57 -12.67 3.14
CA ILE A 59 -9.48 -11.59 2.74
C ILE A 59 -9.48 -11.45 1.21
N TYR A 60 -8.33 -11.49 0.55
CA TYR A 60 -8.27 -11.46 -0.91
C TYR A 60 -9.08 -12.58 -1.55
N LYS A 61 -8.97 -13.81 -1.01
CA LYS A 61 -9.76 -14.96 -1.49
C LYS A 61 -11.26 -14.75 -1.29
N LYS A 62 -11.68 -14.21 -0.13
CA LYS A 62 -13.08 -13.82 0.15
C LYS A 62 -13.61 -12.83 -0.89
N TYR A 63 -12.75 -11.96 -1.42
CA TYR A 63 -13.07 -11.02 -2.49
C TYR A 63 -12.87 -11.62 -3.91
N GLY A 64 -12.64 -12.93 -4.05
CA GLY A 64 -12.45 -13.61 -5.33
C GLY A 64 -11.12 -13.25 -6.02
N LEU A 65 -10.07 -12.96 -5.23
CA LEU A 65 -8.77 -12.55 -5.73
C LEU A 65 -7.67 -13.52 -5.28
N ASP A 66 -6.74 -13.80 -6.19
CA ASP A 66 -5.46 -14.46 -5.93
C ASP A 66 -4.35 -13.40 -6.09
N VAL A 67 -3.82 -12.92 -4.97
CA VAL A 67 -2.88 -11.81 -4.93
C VAL A 67 -1.48 -12.32 -4.64
N ASP A 68 -0.57 -12.06 -5.58
CA ASP A 68 0.86 -12.30 -5.44
C ASP A 68 1.57 -11.00 -5.03
N ILE A 69 2.14 -10.96 -3.82
CA ILE A 69 2.87 -9.81 -3.31
C ILE A 69 4.35 -9.97 -3.66
N LYS A 70 4.84 -9.17 -4.61
CA LYS A 70 6.26 -9.11 -4.98
C LYS A 70 6.99 -8.10 -4.11
N ILE A 71 8.08 -8.56 -3.52
CA ILE A 71 8.91 -7.76 -2.62
C ILE A 71 9.77 -6.78 -3.43
N GLY A 72 9.75 -5.51 -3.02
CA GLY A 72 10.62 -4.48 -3.54
C GLY A 72 11.97 -4.40 -2.81
N GLY A 73 12.61 -3.26 -2.93
CA GLY A 73 13.89 -2.98 -2.28
C GLY A 73 14.45 -1.62 -2.68
N PRO A 74 15.58 -1.19 -2.06
CA PRO A 74 16.10 0.17 -2.19
C PRO A 74 16.49 0.59 -3.62
N GLN A 75 16.72 -0.38 -4.52
CA GLN A 75 17.08 -0.14 -5.92
C GLN A 75 15.99 -0.57 -6.93
N VAL A 76 14.79 -0.96 -6.45
CA VAL A 76 13.69 -1.37 -7.32
C VAL A 76 12.94 -0.16 -7.84
N ASN A 77 12.73 -0.10 -9.16
CA ASN A 77 11.92 0.93 -9.79
C ASN A 77 10.52 0.40 -10.10
N ASN A 78 9.58 0.67 -9.18
CA ASN A 78 8.21 0.17 -9.27
C ASN A 78 7.46 0.73 -10.50
N MET A 79 7.72 1.99 -10.88
CA MET A 79 7.08 2.60 -12.05
C MET A 79 7.42 1.83 -13.34
N THR A 80 8.68 1.44 -13.51
CA THR A 80 9.11 0.59 -14.64
C THR A 80 8.38 -0.75 -14.65
N LEU A 81 8.23 -1.40 -13.49
CA LEU A 81 7.52 -2.69 -13.38
C LEU A 81 6.03 -2.56 -13.71
N LEU A 82 5.40 -1.47 -13.30
CA LEU A 82 4.00 -1.17 -13.63
C LEU A 82 3.80 -0.95 -15.14
N LEU A 83 4.61 -0.06 -15.73
CA LEU A 83 4.49 0.30 -17.14
C LEU A 83 4.84 -0.86 -18.10
N SER A 84 5.77 -1.74 -17.69
CA SER A 84 6.11 -2.97 -18.45
C SER A 84 5.12 -4.11 -18.20
N LYS A 85 4.01 -3.88 -17.47
CA LYS A 85 2.97 -4.87 -17.13
C LYS A 85 3.48 -6.08 -16.32
N ARG A 86 4.61 -5.93 -15.63
CA ARG A 86 5.14 -6.96 -14.71
C ARG A 86 4.46 -6.91 -13.34
N ALA A 87 3.75 -5.82 -13.05
CA ALA A 87 2.87 -5.67 -11.91
C ALA A 87 1.53 -5.08 -12.37
N ASP A 88 0.43 -5.45 -11.72
CA ASP A 88 -0.89 -4.88 -11.95
C ASP A 88 -1.11 -3.63 -11.11
N LEU A 89 -0.65 -3.70 -9.86
CA LEU A 89 -0.62 -2.58 -8.93
C LEU A 89 0.77 -2.46 -8.30
N ILE A 90 1.12 -1.23 -7.94
CA ILE A 90 2.35 -0.94 -7.21
C ILE A 90 2.04 -0.08 -5.98
N ILE A 91 2.88 -0.18 -4.96
CA ILE A 91 2.98 0.87 -3.96
C ILE A 91 3.92 1.93 -4.51
N ASN A 92 3.55 3.21 -4.40
CA ASN A 92 4.36 4.32 -4.86
C ASN A 92 4.10 5.57 -4.01
N TYR A 93 4.60 6.73 -4.43
CA TYR A 93 4.40 8.02 -3.77
C TYR A 93 3.70 9.00 -4.71
N ASP A 94 2.89 9.89 -4.16
CA ASP A 94 2.11 10.87 -4.92
C ASP A 94 2.98 11.82 -5.77
N LEU A 95 4.17 12.20 -5.28
CA LEU A 95 5.12 12.99 -6.07
C LEU A 95 5.55 12.25 -7.34
N GLN A 96 5.81 10.95 -7.23
CA GLN A 96 6.20 10.12 -8.38
C GLN A 96 5.04 9.94 -9.36
N VAL A 97 3.81 9.85 -8.86
CA VAL A 97 2.62 9.79 -9.72
C VAL A 97 2.46 11.11 -10.48
N LEU A 98 2.59 12.26 -9.81
CA LEU A 98 2.53 13.57 -10.47
C LEU A 98 3.61 13.74 -11.54
N LYS A 99 4.83 13.26 -11.30
CA LYS A 99 5.90 13.22 -12.32
C LYS A 99 5.55 12.29 -13.48
N GLY A 100 4.90 11.17 -13.20
CA GLY A 100 4.39 10.26 -14.23
C GLY A 100 3.32 10.92 -15.10
N ILE A 101 2.39 11.67 -14.50
CA ILE A 101 1.37 12.45 -15.23
C ILE A 101 2.01 13.53 -16.10
N GLU A 102 3.01 14.26 -15.57
CA GLU A 102 3.80 15.23 -16.36
C GLU A 102 4.47 14.58 -17.57
N SER A 103 4.87 13.32 -17.45
CA SER A 103 5.48 12.51 -18.50
C SER A 103 4.45 11.74 -19.36
N ASN A 104 3.15 12.03 -19.21
CA ASN A 104 2.04 11.37 -19.90
C ASN A 104 1.95 9.84 -19.66
N PHE A 105 2.40 9.35 -18.51
CA PHE A 105 2.22 7.95 -18.18
C PHE A 105 0.74 7.63 -17.95
N PRO A 106 0.22 6.50 -18.49
CA PRO A 106 -1.19 6.12 -18.36
C PRO A 106 -1.47 5.44 -17.00
N ILE A 107 -1.31 6.18 -15.91
CA ILE A 107 -1.41 5.68 -14.52
C ILE A 107 -2.37 6.50 -13.68
N LYS A 108 -2.87 5.90 -12.59
CA LYS A 108 -3.65 6.58 -11.54
C LYS A 108 -3.38 5.98 -10.17
N ALA A 109 -3.35 6.84 -9.15
CA ALA A 109 -3.52 6.41 -7.77
C ALA A 109 -4.97 6.01 -7.51
N VAL A 110 -5.19 4.91 -6.78
CA VAL A 110 -6.51 4.33 -6.50
C VAL A 110 -6.83 4.26 -5.02
N ALA A 111 -5.85 4.39 -4.13
CA ALA A 111 -6.03 4.52 -2.68
C ALA A 111 -4.74 5.04 -2.02
N ALA A 112 -4.88 5.72 -0.87
CA ALA A 112 -3.79 6.16 -0.01
C ALA A 112 -3.97 5.59 1.41
N PRO A 113 -3.50 4.36 1.69
CA PRO A 113 -3.58 3.80 3.03
C PRO A 113 -2.88 4.68 4.07
N PHE A 114 -1.65 5.12 3.77
CA PHE A 114 -0.92 6.03 4.63
C PHE A 114 -1.33 7.47 4.37
N GLN A 115 -2.00 8.06 5.35
CA GLN A 115 -2.38 9.47 5.33
C GLN A 115 -1.19 10.41 5.58
N PHE A 116 -0.17 9.93 6.28
CA PHE A 116 1.08 10.65 6.52
C PHE A 116 2.28 9.78 6.14
N ASP A 117 3.25 10.39 5.45
CA ASP A 117 4.50 9.71 5.11
C ASP A 117 5.37 9.58 6.37
N PRO A 118 5.74 8.36 6.78
CA PRO A 118 6.63 8.15 7.93
C PRO A 118 8.10 8.43 7.64
N GLN A 119 8.44 8.90 6.44
CA GLN A 119 9.83 9.15 6.04
C GLN A 119 10.44 10.37 6.71
N GLY A 120 11.73 10.26 6.98
CA GLY A 120 12.57 11.30 7.52
C GLY A 120 14.03 11.00 7.30
N VAL A 121 14.89 11.74 7.99
CA VAL A 121 16.33 11.53 8.03
C VAL A 121 16.81 11.23 9.43
N LEU A 122 17.56 10.16 9.56
CA LEU A 122 18.28 9.77 10.77
C LEU A 122 19.65 10.43 10.74
N THR A 123 20.06 11.01 11.88
CA THR A 123 21.30 11.76 12.02
C THR A 123 21.95 11.48 13.37
N HIS A 124 23.20 11.83 13.50
CA HIS A 124 23.89 11.87 14.79
C HIS A 124 23.47 13.09 15.61
N SER A 125 23.87 13.11 16.88
CA SER A 125 23.45 14.11 17.86
C SER A 125 23.96 15.53 17.59
N ASP A 126 24.97 15.70 16.74
CA ASP A 126 25.51 17.00 16.31
C ASP A 126 24.56 17.76 15.37
N VAL A 127 23.70 17.05 14.63
CA VAL A 127 22.67 17.65 13.75
C VAL A 127 21.46 18.03 14.60
N LYS A 128 21.11 19.30 14.66
CA LYS A 128 19.99 19.82 15.45
C LYS A 128 18.76 20.21 14.60
N SER A 129 18.98 20.35 13.29
CA SER A 129 17.96 20.69 12.31
C SER A 129 18.28 20.12 10.94
N LEU A 130 17.29 20.07 10.03
CA LEU A 130 17.54 19.66 8.64
C LEU A 130 18.49 20.62 7.90
N ALA A 131 18.66 21.86 8.34
CA ALA A 131 19.62 22.80 7.76
C ALA A 131 21.07 22.38 8.03
N ASP A 132 21.35 21.67 9.14
CA ASP A 132 22.69 21.21 9.53
C ASP A 132 23.18 20.01 8.71
N LEU A 133 22.35 19.52 7.78
CA LEU A 133 22.73 18.47 6.83
C LEU A 133 23.74 18.95 5.77
N LYS A 134 24.01 20.24 5.69
CA LYS A 134 25.02 20.78 4.76
C LYS A 134 26.40 20.14 5.01
N GLY A 135 27.02 19.63 3.92
CA GLY A 135 28.32 18.96 4.00
C GLY A 135 28.29 17.49 4.47
N LYS A 136 27.17 17.00 5.01
CA LYS A 136 27.02 15.59 5.39
C LYS A 136 26.79 14.71 4.16
N THR A 137 27.26 13.48 4.18
CA THR A 137 26.83 12.43 3.24
C THR A 137 25.43 11.96 3.64
N ILE A 138 24.50 11.89 2.67
CA ILE A 138 23.12 11.47 2.92
C ILE A 138 22.83 10.22 2.09
N LEU A 139 22.48 9.12 2.77
CA LEU A 139 22.14 7.87 2.09
C LEU A 139 20.67 7.91 1.66
N VAL A 140 20.43 7.74 0.36
CA VAL A 140 19.14 7.92 -0.30
C VAL A 140 18.87 6.73 -1.22
N SER A 141 17.69 6.09 -1.09
CA SER A 141 17.27 5.02 -1.99
C SER A 141 16.85 5.55 -3.38
N THR A 142 16.69 4.66 -4.35
CA THR A 142 16.17 5.02 -5.68
C THR A 142 14.79 5.68 -5.59
N SER A 143 13.89 5.17 -4.73
CA SER A 143 12.59 5.79 -4.49
C SER A 143 12.71 7.16 -3.82
N GLY A 144 13.64 7.32 -2.88
CA GLY A 144 13.93 8.60 -2.23
C GLY A 144 14.47 9.66 -3.20
N GLN A 145 15.32 9.26 -4.16
CA GLN A 145 15.82 10.16 -5.22
C GLN A 145 14.69 10.72 -6.09
N ALA A 146 13.63 9.95 -6.29
CA ALA A 146 12.49 10.34 -7.11
C ALA A 146 11.32 10.95 -6.29
N SER A 147 11.44 11.09 -4.96
CA SER A 147 10.40 11.64 -4.09
C SER A 147 10.89 12.78 -3.21
N TRP A 148 11.37 12.50 -2.01
CA TRP A 148 11.67 13.50 -0.98
C TRP A 148 13.04 14.19 -1.14
N TRP A 149 14.04 13.55 -1.76
CA TRP A 149 15.38 14.13 -1.89
C TRP A 149 15.40 15.46 -2.68
N PRO A 150 14.73 15.58 -3.85
CA PRO A 150 14.66 16.86 -4.55
C PRO A 150 14.07 17.97 -3.68
N TRP A 151 13.05 17.66 -2.88
CA TRP A 151 12.46 18.59 -1.92
C TRP A 151 13.45 19.00 -0.84
N LEU A 152 14.06 18.03 -0.14
CA LEU A 152 15.01 18.31 0.94
C LEU A 152 16.18 19.13 0.45
N LYS A 153 16.76 18.73 -0.70
CA LYS A 153 17.84 19.44 -1.37
C LYS A 153 17.48 20.87 -1.70
N GLY A 154 16.33 21.10 -2.32
CA GLY A 154 15.87 22.44 -2.71
C GLY A 154 15.60 23.33 -1.51
N LYS A 155 14.85 22.81 -0.51
CA LYS A 155 14.47 23.56 0.68
C LYS A 155 15.66 24.02 1.53
N TYR A 156 16.64 23.15 1.71
CA TYR A 156 17.81 23.42 2.58
C TYR A 156 19.08 23.78 1.78
N LYS A 157 18.98 23.93 0.46
CA LYS A 157 20.10 24.28 -0.44
C LYS A 157 21.28 23.30 -0.29
N LEU A 158 20.97 21.99 -0.25
CA LEU A 158 21.96 20.94 -0.15
C LEU A 158 22.60 20.67 -1.53
N ASN A 159 23.86 20.19 -1.53
CA ASN A 159 24.53 19.80 -2.77
C ASN A 159 24.06 18.42 -3.24
N ALA A 160 23.79 18.26 -4.52
CA ALA A 160 23.42 16.97 -5.10
C ALA A 160 24.46 15.87 -4.85
N ALA A 161 25.74 16.24 -4.80
CA ALA A 161 26.85 15.32 -4.51
C ALA A 161 26.86 14.75 -3.09
N GLN A 162 26.03 15.24 -2.16
CA GLN A 162 25.88 14.67 -0.82
C GLN A 162 25.11 13.36 -0.82
N ALA A 163 24.25 13.12 -1.84
CA ALA A 163 23.48 11.90 -1.92
C ALA A 163 24.34 10.70 -2.33
N ARG A 164 24.19 9.59 -1.61
CA ARG A 164 24.81 8.29 -1.91
C ARG A 164 23.72 7.19 -1.82
N PRO A 165 23.89 6.05 -2.51
CA PRO A 165 22.93 4.96 -2.47
C PRO A 165 22.69 4.45 -1.04
N TYR A 166 21.43 4.31 -0.67
CA TYR A 166 21.00 3.62 0.54
C TYR A 166 20.62 2.17 0.21
N THR A 167 21.16 1.22 0.97
CA THR A 167 21.05 -0.22 0.73
C THR A 167 20.37 -0.98 1.87
N PHE A 168 19.65 -0.29 2.75
CA PHE A 168 19.04 -0.83 3.97
C PHE A 168 20.09 -1.41 4.95
N ASN A 169 21.24 -0.75 5.03
CA ASN A 169 22.34 -1.10 5.91
C ASN A 169 22.70 0.09 6.80
N MET A 170 22.65 -0.10 8.12
CA MET A 170 22.96 0.93 9.12
C MET A 170 24.48 1.13 9.35
N GLN A 171 25.32 0.20 8.90
CA GLN A 171 26.76 0.26 9.20
C GLN A 171 27.43 1.54 8.71
N PRO A 172 27.17 2.06 7.48
CA PRO A 172 27.78 3.32 7.06
C PRO A 172 27.38 4.51 7.96
N PHE A 173 26.16 4.53 8.49
CA PHE A 173 25.70 5.52 9.45
C PHE A 173 26.44 5.38 10.77
N LEU A 174 26.49 4.18 11.35
CA LEU A 174 27.14 3.92 12.64
C LEU A 174 28.65 4.16 12.60
N ALA A 175 29.30 3.91 11.45
CA ALA A 175 30.76 4.03 11.29
C ALA A 175 31.22 5.49 11.11
N SER A 176 30.35 6.44 10.78
CA SER A 176 30.80 7.81 10.47
C SER A 176 29.80 8.87 10.91
N LYS A 177 30.25 9.79 11.76
CA LYS A 177 29.49 10.96 12.22
C LYS A 177 29.13 11.94 11.08
N ASN A 178 29.79 11.81 9.93
CA ASN A 178 29.48 12.62 8.75
C ASN A 178 28.38 12.01 7.85
N VAL A 179 27.80 10.86 8.23
CA VAL A 179 26.76 10.20 7.47
C VAL A 179 25.39 10.42 8.13
N ALA A 180 24.42 10.88 7.35
CA ALA A 180 23.00 10.82 7.65
C ALA A 180 22.35 9.81 6.69
N GLN A 181 21.19 9.27 7.03
CA GLN A 181 20.51 8.35 6.13
C GLN A 181 19.00 8.54 6.16
N GLN A 182 18.35 8.20 5.05
CA GLN A 182 16.90 8.04 5.08
C GLN A 182 16.48 7.03 6.14
N ALA A 183 15.32 7.24 6.72
CA ALA A 183 14.72 6.34 7.68
C ALA A 183 13.21 6.49 7.73
N TYR A 184 12.54 5.45 8.21
CA TYR A 184 11.15 5.53 8.61
C TYR A 184 11.04 5.62 10.14
N ALA A 185 10.10 6.42 10.61
CA ALA A 185 9.75 6.51 12.03
C ALA A 185 9.38 5.14 12.64
N THR A 186 8.97 4.21 11.80
CA THR A 186 8.50 2.86 12.12
C THR A 186 9.56 1.77 12.00
N SER A 187 10.76 2.07 11.50
CA SER A 187 11.78 1.06 11.18
C SER A 187 13.16 1.44 11.70
N GLU A 188 13.99 2.15 10.92
CA GLU A 188 15.39 2.43 11.24
C GLU A 188 15.58 3.18 12.55
N VAL A 189 14.61 4.00 12.93
CA VAL A 189 14.66 4.73 14.22
C VAL A 189 14.78 3.78 15.42
N PHE A 190 14.11 2.62 15.36
CA PHE A 190 14.23 1.61 16.42
C PHE A 190 15.65 1.05 16.52
N GLN A 191 16.23 0.70 15.39
CA GLN A 191 17.58 0.14 15.33
C GLN A 191 18.63 1.19 15.76
N ALA A 192 18.48 2.42 15.27
CA ALA A 192 19.37 3.52 15.63
C ALA A 192 19.35 3.80 17.12
N LYS A 193 18.17 3.87 17.75
CA LYS A 193 18.05 4.12 19.19
C LYS A 193 18.65 3.00 20.05
N LYS A 194 18.69 1.77 19.55
CA LYS A 194 19.41 0.68 20.23
C LYS A 194 20.92 0.82 20.11
N ALA A 195 21.43 1.21 18.94
CA ALA A 195 22.88 1.29 18.67
C ALA A 195 23.48 2.64 19.10
N GLU A 196 22.75 3.73 18.91
CA GLU A 196 23.14 5.10 19.26
C GLU A 196 21.94 5.86 19.85
N PRO A 197 21.70 5.77 21.17
CA PRO A 197 20.55 6.41 21.82
C PRO A 197 20.45 7.92 21.62
N SER A 198 21.60 8.59 21.42
CA SER A 198 21.68 10.04 21.17
C SER A 198 21.37 10.45 19.74
N SER A 199 21.15 9.52 18.81
CA SER A 199 20.79 9.83 17.41
C SER A 199 19.50 10.65 17.33
N ASN A 200 19.41 11.54 16.34
CA ASN A 200 18.21 12.34 16.07
C ASN A 200 17.48 11.80 14.81
N PHE A 201 16.17 11.95 14.81
CA PHE A 201 15.34 11.67 13.64
C PHE A 201 14.46 12.88 13.35
N PHE A 202 14.50 13.34 12.10
CA PHE A 202 13.69 14.46 11.62
C PHE A 202 12.67 13.97 10.62
N LEU A 203 11.40 13.96 11.03
CA LEU A 203 10.27 13.59 10.16
C LEU A 203 10.08 14.68 9.09
N PHE A 204 9.98 14.29 7.83
CA PHE A 204 9.81 15.27 6.74
C PHE A 204 8.45 15.97 6.79
N ALA A 205 7.41 15.29 7.26
CA ALA A 205 6.09 15.88 7.45
C ALA A 205 6.12 17.08 8.42
N ASP A 206 6.91 17.01 9.53
CA ASP A 206 7.08 18.11 10.47
C ASP A 206 7.77 19.32 9.84
N ALA A 207 8.56 19.08 8.80
CA ALA A 207 9.21 20.13 8.02
C ALA A 207 8.35 20.65 6.85
N GLY A 208 7.10 20.23 6.76
CA GLY A 208 6.15 20.66 5.72
C GLY A 208 6.23 19.87 4.41
N TYR A 209 6.72 18.62 4.45
CA TYR A 209 6.60 17.69 3.31
C TYR A 209 5.16 17.17 3.25
N PRO A 210 4.37 17.48 2.18
CA PRO A 210 2.92 17.27 2.20
C PRO A 210 2.46 15.89 1.77
N ALA A 211 3.39 15.00 1.38
CA ALA A 211 3.07 13.75 0.68
C ALA A 211 2.22 12.78 1.50
N TYR A 212 1.38 12.02 0.78
CA TYR A 212 0.88 10.75 1.28
C TYR A 212 2.04 9.75 1.40
N GLY A 213 2.02 8.87 2.41
CA GLY A 213 2.89 7.69 2.41
C GLY A 213 2.30 6.60 1.49
N GLY A 214 3.10 5.66 1.05
CA GLY A 214 2.76 4.45 0.30
C GLY A 214 1.37 4.34 -0.31
N ILE A 215 1.13 4.99 -1.46
CA ILE A 215 -0.16 4.94 -2.18
C ILE A 215 -0.22 3.77 -3.17
N LEU A 216 -1.42 3.25 -3.42
CA LEU A 216 -1.68 2.24 -4.45
C LEU A 216 -1.86 2.91 -5.81
N VAL A 217 -1.11 2.44 -6.80
CA VAL A 217 -1.12 2.96 -8.18
C VAL A 217 -1.31 1.81 -9.16
N THR A 218 -2.13 2.05 -10.19
CA THR A 218 -2.31 1.11 -11.31
C THR A 218 -2.36 1.84 -12.65
N ARG A 219 -2.36 1.08 -13.76
CA ARG A 219 -2.49 1.64 -15.10
C ARG A 219 -3.94 1.95 -15.46
N ASN A 220 -4.13 2.91 -16.38
CA ASN A 220 -5.46 3.27 -16.89
C ASN A 220 -6.15 2.09 -17.60
N ASP A 221 -5.40 1.25 -18.34
CA ASP A 221 -5.95 0.06 -19.01
C ASP A 221 -6.51 -0.96 -18.03
N VAL A 222 -5.90 -1.13 -16.86
CA VAL A 222 -6.42 -2.01 -15.79
C VAL A 222 -7.72 -1.45 -15.21
N ILE A 223 -7.77 -0.12 -14.98
CA ILE A 223 -8.99 0.55 -14.50
C ILE A 223 -10.14 0.42 -15.50
N GLN A 224 -9.87 0.58 -16.79
CA GLN A 224 -10.86 0.52 -17.85
C GLN A 224 -11.38 -0.90 -18.10
N ASN A 225 -10.48 -1.88 -18.16
CA ASN A 225 -10.82 -3.23 -18.54
C ASN A 225 -11.26 -4.12 -17.36
N LYS A 226 -10.82 -3.81 -16.13
CA LYS A 226 -11.06 -4.61 -14.94
C LYS A 226 -11.44 -3.74 -13.71
N PRO A 227 -12.39 -2.78 -13.81
CA PRO A 227 -12.70 -1.84 -12.72
C PRO A 227 -13.17 -2.55 -11.45
N ASP A 228 -13.91 -3.66 -11.60
CA ASP A 228 -14.40 -4.43 -10.47
C ASP A 228 -13.25 -5.15 -9.72
N VAL A 229 -12.28 -5.69 -10.45
CA VAL A 229 -11.09 -6.32 -9.86
C VAL A 229 -10.30 -5.29 -9.03
N VAL A 230 -10.09 -4.09 -9.57
CA VAL A 230 -9.43 -2.99 -8.84
C VAL A 230 -10.22 -2.62 -7.58
N ARG A 231 -11.55 -2.51 -7.68
CA ARG A 231 -12.43 -2.20 -6.53
C ARG A 231 -12.30 -3.25 -5.44
N ARG A 232 -12.42 -4.53 -5.79
CA ARG A 232 -12.31 -5.65 -4.84
C ARG A 232 -10.94 -5.68 -4.17
N PHE A 233 -9.87 -5.44 -4.94
CA PHE A 233 -8.51 -5.39 -4.41
C PHE A 233 -8.32 -4.23 -3.42
N VAL A 234 -8.76 -3.02 -3.77
CA VAL A 234 -8.66 -1.85 -2.88
C VAL A 234 -9.44 -2.10 -1.59
N GLN A 235 -10.70 -2.57 -1.69
CA GLN A 235 -11.52 -2.83 -0.51
C GLN A 235 -10.92 -3.91 0.40
N ALA A 236 -10.47 -5.02 -0.17
CA ALA A 236 -9.79 -6.08 0.57
C ALA A 236 -8.51 -5.59 1.27
N SER A 237 -7.73 -4.75 0.58
CA SER A 237 -6.52 -4.17 1.14
C SER A 237 -6.82 -3.21 2.30
N MET A 238 -7.87 -2.39 2.20
CA MET A 238 -8.26 -1.47 3.29
C MET A 238 -8.83 -2.24 4.49
N GLU A 239 -9.58 -3.35 4.27
CA GLU A 239 -9.99 -4.28 5.32
C GLU A 239 -8.76 -4.90 6.00
N GLY A 240 -7.77 -5.31 5.22
CA GLY A 240 -6.49 -5.82 5.73
C GLY A 240 -5.73 -4.80 6.59
N TRP A 241 -5.67 -3.54 6.19
CA TRP A 241 -5.07 -2.47 6.99
C TRP A 241 -5.80 -2.22 8.30
N LYS A 242 -7.14 -2.19 8.27
CA LYS A 242 -7.95 -2.07 9.49
C LYS A 242 -7.66 -3.21 10.46
N ASN A 243 -7.64 -4.44 9.96
CA ASN A 243 -7.38 -5.63 10.77
C ASN A 243 -5.93 -5.68 11.27
N TYR A 244 -4.96 -5.25 10.47
CA TYR A 244 -3.56 -5.17 10.87
C TYR A 244 -3.33 -4.20 12.03
N LEU A 245 -3.99 -3.04 11.99
CA LEU A 245 -3.95 -2.10 13.11
C LEU A 245 -4.65 -2.66 14.36
N ALA A 246 -5.65 -3.51 14.23
CA ALA A 246 -6.33 -4.13 15.37
C ALA A 246 -5.51 -5.29 15.97
N ASP A 247 -5.10 -6.24 15.11
CA ASP A 247 -4.30 -7.40 15.49
C ASP A 247 -3.33 -7.79 14.36
N PRO A 248 -2.05 -7.44 14.46
CA PRO A 248 -1.07 -7.64 13.38
C PRO A 248 -0.49 -9.07 13.31
N ARG A 249 -0.85 -9.99 14.22
CA ARG A 249 -0.14 -11.28 14.40
C ARG A 249 -0.03 -12.10 13.13
N LEU A 250 -1.12 -12.25 12.36
CA LEU A 250 -1.11 -13.06 11.13
C LEU A 250 -0.29 -12.39 10.02
N GLY A 251 -0.46 -11.09 9.81
CA GLY A 251 0.36 -10.33 8.85
C GLY A 251 1.84 -10.37 9.21
N ASN A 252 2.18 -10.18 10.49
CA ASN A 252 3.56 -10.25 10.98
C ASN A 252 4.18 -11.64 10.78
N SER A 253 3.40 -12.71 10.91
CA SER A 253 3.88 -14.06 10.64
C SER A 253 4.34 -14.23 9.18
N LEU A 254 3.56 -13.73 8.22
CA LEU A 254 3.96 -13.75 6.81
C LEU A 254 5.15 -12.81 6.54
N ILE A 255 5.15 -11.61 7.12
CA ILE A 255 6.28 -10.67 6.99
C ILE A 255 7.59 -11.32 7.44
N LYS A 256 7.59 -12.00 8.60
CA LYS A 256 8.79 -12.70 9.10
C LYS A 256 9.24 -13.85 8.19
N LYS A 257 8.29 -14.54 7.55
CA LYS A 257 8.61 -15.59 6.58
C LYS A 257 9.32 -15.03 5.36
N GLU A 258 8.84 -13.91 4.84
CA GLU A 258 9.39 -13.25 3.65
C GLU A 258 10.67 -12.43 3.96
N ASN A 259 10.79 -11.92 5.18
CA ASN A 259 11.95 -11.16 5.64
C ASN A 259 12.34 -11.57 7.07
N PRO A 260 13.25 -12.53 7.23
CA PRO A 260 13.68 -13.01 8.55
C PRO A 260 14.39 -11.97 9.42
N ASN A 261 14.77 -10.82 8.85
CA ASN A 261 15.35 -9.70 9.61
C ASN A 261 14.31 -8.94 10.43
N MET A 262 13.01 -9.11 10.14
CA MET A 262 11.90 -8.51 10.90
C MET A 262 11.67 -9.28 12.20
N LYS A 263 12.28 -8.82 13.29
CA LYS A 263 12.09 -9.40 14.62
C LYS A 263 10.79 -8.88 15.27
N ASP A 264 10.27 -9.64 16.23
CA ASP A 264 8.99 -9.33 16.89
C ASP A 264 8.99 -7.97 17.59
N ASP A 265 10.11 -7.59 18.23
CA ASP A 265 10.27 -6.30 18.90
C ASP A 265 10.24 -5.11 17.91
N LEU A 266 10.84 -5.25 16.73
CA LEU A 266 10.80 -4.25 15.67
C LEU A 266 9.38 -4.13 15.09
N LEU A 267 8.71 -5.26 14.82
CA LEU A 267 7.35 -5.27 14.30
C LEU A 267 6.36 -4.67 15.32
N ALA A 268 6.51 -4.99 16.60
CA ALA A 268 5.69 -4.40 17.66
C ALA A 268 5.91 -2.88 17.77
N PHE A 269 7.17 -2.44 17.71
CA PHE A 269 7.51 -1.01 17.68
C PHE A 269 6.86 -0.31 16.48
N ALA A 270 7.00 -0.89 15.27
CA ALA A 270 6.46 -0.32 14.04
C ALA A 270 4.94 -0.12 14.10
N VAL A 271 4.20 -1.15 14.49
CA VAL A 271 2.74 -1.06 14.67
C VAL A 271 2.37 -0.05 15.75
N GLY A 272 3.13 -0.01 16.86
CA GLY A 272 2.98 0.98 17.91
C GLY A 272 3.13 2.41 17.39
N GLN A 273 4.13 2.68 16.54
CA GLN A 273 4.34 3.98 15.91
C GLN A 273 3.23 4.33 14.91
N MET A 274 2.78 3.36 14.09
CA MET A 274 1.65 3.59 13.16
C MET A 274 0.39 4.06 13.90
N ARG A 275 0.06 3.41 15.02
CA ARG A 275 -1.08 3.79 15.88
C ARG A 275 -0.86 5.14 16.57
N LYS A 276 0.32 5.36 17.16
CA LYS A 276 0.68 6.59 17.86
C LYS A 276 0.62 7.81 16.95
N LEU A 277 1.22 7.71 15.77
CA LEU A 277 1.29 8.78 14.77
C LEU A 277 0.03 8.83 13.88
N LYS A 278 -0.92 7.91 14.07
CA LYS A 278 -2.14 7.79 13.27
C LYS A 278 -1.88 7.82 11.76
N LEU A 279 -0.88 7.06 11.34
CA LEU A 279 -0.40 7.12 9.96
C LEU A 279 -1.45 6.63 8.95
N ILE A 280 -2.32 5.69 9.35
CA ILE A 280 -3.31 5.01 8.49
C ILE A 280 -4.73 5.56 8.71
N ASP A 281 -5.14 5.68 9.96
CA ASP A 281 -6.50 6.05 10.40
C ASP A 281 -6.64 7.51 10.84
N GLY A 282 -5.57 8.30 10.68
CA GLY A 282 -5.55 9.74 10.93
C GLY A 282 -5.94 10.57 9.71
N GLY A 283 -5.73 11.89 9.79
CA GLY A 283 -6.00 12.82 8.69
C GLY A 283 -7.43 12.69 8.15
N ASP A 284 -7.57 12.68 6.82
CA ASP A 284 -8.87 12.54 6.15
C ASP A 284 -9.51 11.16 6.40
N ALA A 285 -8.70 10.13 6.66
CA ALA A 285 -9.20 8.78 6.93
C ALA A 285 -10.00 8.68 8.23
N LYS A 286 -9.82 9.60 9.19
CA LYS A 286 -10.57 9.63 10.44
C LYS A 286 -12.10 9.73 10.20
N THR A 287 -12.50 10.45 9.18
CA THR A 287 -13.92 10.69 8.84
C THR A 287 -14.38 10.00 7.57
N GLN A 288 -13.47 9.73 6.63
CA GLN A 288 -13.82 9.22 5.31
C GLN A 288 -13.40 7.76 5.09
N GLY A 289 -12.66 7.17 6.04
CA GLY A 289 -12.21 5.78 5.97
C GLY A 289 -10.79 5.61 5.43
N ILE A 290 -10.19 4.46 5.75
CA ILE A 290 -8.82 4.11 5.34
C ILE A 290 -8.73 4.07 3.81
N GLY A 291 -7.67 4.65 3.27
CA GLY A 291 -7.39 4.66 1.83
C GLY A 291 -7.90 5.91 1.10
N VAL A 292 -8.62 6.80 1.78
CA VAL A 292 -9.17 8.02 1.18
C VAL A 292 -8.08 8.92 0.59
N MET A 293 -8.44 9.61 -0.48
CA MET A 293 -7.66 10.67 -1.11
C MET A 293 -8.56 11.86 -1.35
N THR A 294 -8.03 13.09 -1.18
CA THR A 294 -8.79 14.32 -1.34
C THR A 294 -8.13 15.27 -2.35
N ASP A 295 -8.95 16.06 -3.04
CA ASP A 295 -8.49 17.13 -3.93
C ASP A 295 -7.55 18.10 -3.21
N ALA A 296 -7.86 18.44 -1.96
CA ALA A 296 -7.07 19.36 -1.16
C ALA A 296 -5.63 18.86 -0.97
N ARG A 297 -5.46 17.56 -0.65
CA ARG A 297 -4.13 16.96 -0.46
C ARG A 297 -3.34 16.85 -1.77
N TRP A 298 -3.98 16.35 -2.84
CA TRP A 298 -3.33 16.28 -4.15
C TRP A 298 -2.93 17.65 -4.68
N LYS A 299 -3.78 18.66 -4.48
CA LYS A 299 -3.46 20.04 -4.81
C LYS A 299 -2.28 20.57 -4.00
N ALA A 300 -2.24 20.31 -2.68
CA ALA A 300 -1.15 20.73 -1.81
C ALA A 300 0.20 20.12 -2.26
N THR A 301 0.24 18.82 -2.56
CA THR A 301 1.43 18.15 -3.07
C THR A 301 1.85 18.74 -4.42
N ARG A 302 0.89 18.95 -5.34
CA ARG A 302 1.16 19.59 -6.65
C ARG A 302 1.72 20.99 -6.50
N ASP A 303 1.08 21.85 -5.70
CA ASP A 303 1.50 23.23 -5.50
C ASP A 303 2.89 23.30 -4.86
N PHE A 304 3.13 22.44 -3.89
CA PHE A 304 4.46 22.27 -3.30
C PHE A 304 5.52 21.92 -4.37
N MET A 305 5.25 20.92 -5.23
CA MET A 305 6.19 20.51 -6.28
C MET A 305 6.44 21.61 -7.30
N VAL A 306 5.40 22.36 -7.67
CA VAL A 306 5.54 23.51 -8.61
C VAL A 306 6.39 24.61 -7.98
N ASN A 307 6.11 24.98 -6.74
CA ASN A 307 6.87 26.02 -6.02
C ASN A 307 8.35 25.63 -5.80
N ALA A 308 8.61 24.32 -5.67
CA ALA A 308 9.96 23.78 -5.57
C ALA A 308 10.67 23.57 -6.93
N GLY A 309 10.03 23.91 -8.06
CA GLY A 309 10.56 23.68 -9.40
C GLY A 309 10.65 22.20 -9.81
N LEU A 310 9.90 21.33 -9.13
CA LEU A 310 9.92 19.88 -9.34
C LEU A 310 8.84 19.41 -10.33
N LEU A 311 7.83 20.26 -10.61
CA LEU A 311 6.70 19.94 -11.49
C LEU A 311 6.32 21.17 -12.30
N LYS A 312 5.94 20.98 -13.56
CA LYS A 312 5.41 22.05 -14.40
C LYS A 312 4.03 22.50 -13.91
N ALA A 313 3.80 23.82 -13.89
CA ALA A 313 2.55 24.42 -13.39
C ALA A 313 1.29 23.93 -14.13
N GLN A 314 1.40 23.61 -15.43
CA GLN A 314 0.32 23.14 -16.28
C GLN A 314 0.00 21.64 -16.10
N THR A 315 0.77 20.88 -15.30
CA THR A 315 0.49 19.46 -15.06
C THR A 315 -0.91 19.27 -14.48
N ASN A 316 -1.74 18.50 -15.18
CA ASN A 316 -3.12 18.24 -14.76
C ASN A 316 -3.16 17.20 -13.63
N TRP A 317 -2.93 17.66 -12.42
CA TRP A 317 -2.93 16.81 -11.22
C TRP A 317 -4.24 16.07 -10.95
N LYS A 318 -5.39 16.59 -11.45
CA LYS A 318 -6.70 15.93 -11.28
C LYS A 318 -6.79 14.58 -12.01
N THR A 319 -5.92 14.34 -12.98
CA THR A 319 -5.85 13.04 -13.66
C THR A 319 -5.00 12.01 -12.91
N ALA A 320 -4.26 12.44 -11.88
CA ALA A 320 -3.31 11.60 -11.15
C ALA A 320 -3.98 10.53 -10.26
N TYR A 321 -5.25 10.70 -9.89
CA TYR A 321 -5.92 9.80 -8.96
C TYR A 321 -7.40 9.64 -9.28
N THR A 322 -8.03 8.67 -8.60
CA THR A 322 -9.48 8.47 -8.58
C THR A 322 -9.93 7.93 -7.22
N THR A 323 -11.06 8.40 -6.72
CA THR A 323 -11.64 7.97 -5.44
C THR A 323 -12.71 6.88 -5.58
N GLN A 324 -13.03 6.48 -6.81
CA GLN A 324 -14.16 5.56 -7.12
C GLN A 324 -14.04 4.15 -6.50
N PHE A 325 -12.86 3.75 -6.02
CA PHE A 325 -12.59 2.41 -5.49
C PHE A 325 -12.56 2.35 -3.97
N VAL A 326 -12.40 3.48 -3.29
CA VAL A 326 -12.40 3.57 -1.83
C VAL A 326 -13.84 3.73 -1.35
N LYS A 327 -14.27 2.89 -0.41
CA LYS A 327 -15.55 3.10 0.29
C LYS A 327 -15.39 4.28 1.23
N THR A 328 -16.09 5.37 0.97
CA THR A 328 -16.25 6.43 1.97
C THR A 328 -17.14 5.91 3.09
N ALA A 329 -16.76 6.17 4.33
CA ALA A 329 -17.67 5.97 5.47
C ALA A 329 -18.90 6.85 5.25
N LYS A 330 -20.10 6.24 5.27
CA LYS A 330 -21.36 6.96 5.27
C LYS A 330 -21.67 7.48 6.66
#